data_14983a05344587ea9c561d5c4547d5f4
#
_entry.id   14983a05344587ea9c561d5c4547d5f4
#
_cell.length_a   1.000
_cell.length_b   1.000
_cell.length_c   1.000
_cell.angle_alpha   90.00
_cell.angle_beta   90.00
_cell.angle_gamma   90.00
#
_symmetry.space_group_name_H-M   'P 1'
#
loop_
_entity.id
_entity.type
_entity.pdbx_description
1 polymer ?
#
loop_
_entity_poly.entity_id
_entity_poly.type
_entity_poly.pdbx_seq_one_letter_code
_entity_poly.pdbx_strand_id
1 'polypeptide(L)'
;LNTYFTIKEPDRRWTNLKEGHELYTAGHMIEAAAAYYNATGKRKFLDIVSRFADLICETFGPEEGKCHGYPGHPEIELALVKLYRATGQKRYLDLAKYFIDTRGVGENYFFQEEKKEKYQQIFPEFAGYVPEYSQSHLPVREQKTAEGHAVRAVYLYSAMADLAYEY
;
A
#
# COMPACT_ATOMS: atom_id res chain seq x y z
N LEU A 1 -8.90 8.33 -9.80
CA LEU A 1 -9.15 6.93 -9.39
C LEU A 1 -9.68 6.82 -7.96
N ASN A 2 -9.27 7.68 -7.06
CA ASN A 2 -9.79 7.75 -5.70
C ASN A 2 -11.00 8.69 -5.62
N THR A 3 -12.11 8.28 -6.25
CA THR A 3 -13.27 9.15 -6.48
C THR A 3 -13.97 9.60 -5.21
N TYR A 4 -14.08 8.73 -4.20
CA TYR A 4 -14.74 9.08 -2.94
C TYR A 4 -14.03 10.27 -2.27
N PHE A 5 -12.74 10.13 -1.98
CA PHE A 5 -11.97 11.20 -1.34
C PHE A 5 -11.82 12.44 -2.24
N THR A 6 -11.69 12.26 -3.57
CA THR A 6 -11.60 13.42 -4.48
C THR A 6 -12.88 14.26 -4.49
N ILE A 7 -14.06 13.63 -4.39
CA ILE A 7 -15.37 14.30 -4.57
C ILE A 7 -16.01 14.65 -3.21
N LYS A 8 -15.96 13.74 -2.24
CA LYS A 8 -16.71 13.86 -0.98
C LYS A 8 -15.87 14.39 0.18
N GLU A 9 -14.63 13.94 0.30
CA GLU A 9 -13.79 14.22 1.47
C GLU A 9 -12.32 14.46 1.09
N PRO A 10 -12.02 15.49 0.25
CA PRO A 10 -10.67 15.71 -0.28
C PRO A 10 -9.61 15.92 0.83
N ASP A 11 -9.99 16.55 1.94
CA ASP A 11 -9.10 16.83 3.06
C ASP A 11 -8.82 15.61 3.95
N ARG A 12 -9.50 14.48 3.69
CA ARG A 12 -9.35 13.22 4.44
C ARG A 12 -8.64 12.14 3.66
N ARG A 13 -8.10 12.45 2.49
CA ARG A 13 -7.26 11.51 1.74
C ARG A 13 -6.05 11.09 2.58
N TRP A 14 -5.78 9.78 2.63
CA TRP A 14 -4.66 9.18 3.36
C TRP A 14 -4.67 9.36 4.89
N THR A 15 -5.81 9.69 5.48
CA THR A 15 -5.93 9.91 6.93
C THR A 15 -6.29 8.67 7.73
N ASN A 16 -6.69 7.58 7.05
CA ASN A 16 -6.94 6.27 7.66
C ASN A 16 -6.44 5.16 6.72
N LEU A 17 -5.15 4.84 6.81
CA LEU A 17 -4.54 3.76 6.03
C LEU A 17 -4.94 2.38 6.55
N LYS A 18 -5.25 2.28 7.85
CA LYS A 18 -5.67 1.03 8.50
C LYS A 18 -6.93 0.43 7.86
N GLU A 19 -7.94 1.27 7.59
CA GLU A 19 -9.28 0.85 7.19
C GLU A 19 -9.71 1.37 5.82
N GLY A 20 -9.18 2.51 5.37
CA GLY A 20 -9.69 3.29 4.24
C GLY A 20 -9.52 2.65 2.86
N HIS A 21 -8.68 1.62 2.73
CA HIS A 21 -8.46 0.84 1.50
C HIS A 21 -8.09 1.67 0.25
N GLU A 22 -7.60 2.91 0.41
CA GLU A 22 -7.21 3.76 -0.71
C GLU A 22 -6.03 3.15 -1.50
N LEU A 23 -4.98 2.71 -0.77
CA LEU A 23 -3.82 2.05 -1.37
C LEU A 23 -4.17 0.67 -1.95
N TYR A 24 -5.04 -0.09 -1.28
CA TYR A 24 -5.55 -1.38 -1.76
C TYR A 24 -6.28 -1.23 -3.11
N THR A 25 -7.21 -0.27 -3.20
CA THR A 25 -7.94 0.00 -4.43
C THR A 25 -7.01 0.52 -5.53
N ALA A 26 -6.03 1.36 -5.19
CA ALA A 26 -5.02 1.83 -6.13
C ALA A 26 -4.19 0.66 -6.68
N GLY A 27 -3.79 -0.28 -5.83
CA GLY A 27 -3.05 -1.46 -6.23
C GLY A 27 -3.81 -2.31 -7.25
N HIS A 28 -5.07 -2.66 -6.99
CA HIS A 28 -5.88 -3.41 -7.95
C HIS A 28 -6.03 -2.71 -9.30
N MET A 29 -6.17 -1.38 -9.32
CA MET A 29 -6.21 -0.62 -10.57
C MET A 29 -4.88 -0.65 -11.32
N ILE A 30 -3.76 -0.61 -10.59
CA ILE A 30 -2.41 -0.72 -11.15
C ILE A 30 -2.20 -2.13 -11.74
N GLU A 31 -2.57 -3.19 -11.02
CA GLU A 31 -2.47 -4.56 -11.53
C GLU A 31 -3.29 -4.76 -12.80
N ALA A 32 -4.55 -4.31 -12.79
CA ALA A 32 -5.42 -4.39 -13.95
C ALA A 32 -4.82 -3.67 -15.17
N ALA A 33 -4.23 -2.48 -14.96
CA ALA A 33 -3.61 -1.72 -16.04
C ALA A 33 -2.33 -2.36 -16.57
N ALA A 34 -1.49 -2.93 -15.70
CA ALA A 34 -0.29 -3.66 -16.10
C ALA A 34 -0.65 -4.93 -16.88
N ALA A 35 -1.63 -5.70 -16.41
CA ALA A 35 -2.14 -6.88 -17.09
C ALA A 35 -2.74 -6.53 -18.46
N TYR A 36 -3.56 -5.47 -18.54
CA TYR A 36 -4.14 -5.01 -19.80
C TYR A 36 -3.07 -4.55 -20.81
N TYR A 37 -2.07 -3.81 -20.32
CA TYR A 37 -0.95 -3.40 -21.17
C TYR A 37 -0.15 -4.60 -21.69
N ASN A 38 0.19 -5.54 -20.83
CA ASN A 38 0.93 -6.74 -21.23
C ASN A 38 0.16 -7.58 -22.26
N ALA A 39 -1.16 -7.66 -22.15
CA ALA A 39 -2.00 -8.43 -23.05
C ALA A 39 -2.27 -7.72 -24.39
N THR A 40 -2.28 -6.39 -24.43
CA THR A 40 -2.78 -5.63 -25.59
C THR A 40 -1.82 -4.62 -26.20
N GLY A 41 -0.76 -4.26 -25.48
CA GLY A 41 0.15 -3.15 -25.82
C GLY A 41 -0.45 -1.74 -25.68
N LYS A 42 -1.71 -1.64 -25.24
CA LYS A 42 -2.43 -0.35 -25.15
C LYS A 42 -2.08 0.39 -23.87
N ARG A 43 -1.46 1.57 -23.98
CA ARG A 43 -0.89 2.33 -22.86
C ARG A 43 -1.88 3.21 -22.09
N LYS A 44 -3.00 3.61 -22.66
CA LYS A 44 -3.88 4.65 -22.08
C LYS A 44 -4.24 4.40 -20.61
N PHE A 45 -4.57 3.17 -20.24
CA PHE A 45 -4.92 2.82 -18.86
C PHE A 45 -3.66 2.81 -17.98
N LEU A 46 -2.56 2.24 -18.47
CA LEU A 46 -1.28 2.25 -17.76
C LEU A 46 -0.83 3.69 -17.46
N ASP A 47 -0.91 4.61 -18.44
CA ASP A 47 -0.49 6.00 -18.26
C ASP A 47 -1.37 6.76 -17.23
N ILE A 48 -2.67 6.41 -17.14
CA ILE A 48 -3.57 6.98 -16.12
C ILE A 48 -3.18 6.50 -14.72
N VAL A 49 -2.97 5.20 -14.53
CA VAL A 49 -2.62 4.67 -13.20
C VAL A 49 -1.20 5.03 -12.80
N SER A 50 -0.28 5.19 -13.76
CA SER A 50 1.09 5.66 -13.48
C SER A 50 1.07 7.03 -12.82
N ARG A 51 0.26 7.99 -13.33
CA ARG A 51 0.12 9.30 -12.66
C ARG A 51 -0.42 9.20 -11.24
N PHE A 52 -1.29 8.22 -10.97
CA PHE A 52 -1.76 7.99 -9.61
C PHE A 52 -0.68 7.34 -8.73
N ALA A 53 0.09 6.42 -9.28
CA ALA A 53 1.24 5.83 -8.59
C ALA A 53 2.34 6.88 -8.32
N ASP A 54 2.53 7.84 -9.23
CA ASP A 54 3.44 8.98 -9.03
C ASP A 54 3.04 9.81 -7.81
N LEU A 55 1.76 10.18 -7.71
CA LEU A 55 1.23 10.87 -6.52
C LEU A 55 1.46 10.06 -5.24
N ILE A 56 1.31 8.73 -5.29
CA ILE A 56 1.56 7.87 -4.13
C ILE A 56 3.06 7.88 -3.77
N CYS A 57 3.96 7.84 -4.76
CA CYS A 57 5.40 7.97 -4.54
C CYS A 57 5.82 9.35 -3.97
N GLU A 58 5.10 10.41 -4.33
CA GLU A 58 5.30 11.75 -3.76
C GLU A 58 4.78 11.84 -2.33
N THR A 59 3.70 11.12 -2.02
CA THR A 59 3.04 11.16 -0.71
C THR A 59 3.74 10.29 0.34
N PHE A 60 4.20 9.10 -0.04
CA PHE A 60 4.75 8.09 0.88
C PHE A 60 6.24 7.89 0.68
N GLY A 61 6.95 7.64 1.77
CA GLY A 61 8.38 7.36 1.75
C GLY A 61 9.07 7.71 3.06
N PRO A 62 10.38 7.47 3.16
CA PRO A 62 11.16 7.76 4.37
C PRO A 62 11.57 9.25 4.47
N GLU A 63 11.38 10.04 3.41
CA GLU A 63 11.87 11.41 3.34
C GLU A 63 11.04 12.35 4.24
N GLU A 64 11.66 13.40 4.73
CA GLU A 64 10.97 14.43 5.52
C GLU A 64 9.79 15.03 4.74
N GLY A 65 8.68 15.23 5.43
CA GLY A 65 7.44 15.76 4.86
C GLY A 65 6.54 14.73 4.19
N LYS A 66 7.00 13.49 3.99
CA LYS A 66 6.16 12.40 3.48
C LYS A 66 5.41 11.68 4.59
N CYS A 67 4.39 10.94 4.21
CA CYS A 67 3.68 10.01 5.09
C CYS A 67 4.54 8.75 5.29
N HIS A 68 4.93 8.47 6.53
CA HIS A 68 5.75 7.30 6.88
C HIS A 68 4.91 6.04 7.13
N GLY A 69 3.64 6.04 6.72
CA GLY A 69 2.73 4.91 6.84
C GLY A 69 2.92 3.85 5.75
N TYR A 70 2.16 2.78 5.92
CA TYR A 70 2.06 1.67 4.97
C TYR A 70 0.60 1.20 4.88
N PRO A 71 0.18 0.47 3.82
CA PRO A 71 -1.22 0.08 3.65
C PRO A 71 -1.69 -0.86 4.77
N GLY A 72 -2.89 -0.64 5.29
CA GLY A 72 -3.52 -1.55 6.25
C GLY A 72 -3.76 -2.92 5.62
N HIS A 73 -4.32 -2.95 4.42
CA HIS A 73 -4.41 -4.16 3.60
C HIS A 73 -3.30 -4.15 2.55
N PRO A 74 -2.31 -5.07 2.63
CA PRO A 74 -1.33 -5.26 1.56
C PRO A 74 -2.02 -5.58 0.24
N GLU A 75 -1.49 -5.06 -0.83
CA GLU A 75 -1.81 -5.32 -2.23
C GLU A 75 -0.97 -4.41 -3.14
N ILE A 76 -0.92 -3.11 -2.80
CA ILE A 76 -0.22 -2.13 -3.64
C ILE A 76 1.27 -2.46 -3.80
N GLU A 77 1.88 -3.14 -2.84
CA GLU A 77 3.28 -3.52 -2.88
C GLU A 77 3.57 -4.42 -4.08
N LEU A 78 2.77 -5.46 -4.29
CA LEU A 78 2.92 -6.34 -5.45
C LEU A 78 2.51 -5.64 -6.76
N ALA A 79 1.52 -4.78 -6.72
CA ALA A 79 1.07 -3.99 -7.87
C ALA A 79 2.16 -3.03 -8.37
N LEU A 80 2.87 -2.37 -7.44
CA LEU A 80 3.98 -1.48 -7.76
C LEU A 80 5.16 -2.22 -8.40
N VAL A 81 5.46 -3.47 -8.00
CA VAL A 81 6.47 -4.29 -8.68
C VAL A 81 6.03 -4.60 -10.11
N LYS A 82 4.75 -4.95 -10.34
CA LYS A 82 4.22 -5.17 -11.69
C LYS A 82 4.26 -3.89 -12.54
N LEU A 83 3.98 -2.73 -11.94
CA LEU A 83 4.09 -1.44 -12.62
C LEU A 83 5.54 -1.13 -12.99
N TYR A 84 6.49 -1.39 -12.09
CA TYR A 84 7.92 -1.30 -12.40
C TYR A 84 8.29 -2.17 -13.61
N ARG A 85 7.89 -3.44 -13.63
CA ARG A 85 8.15 -4.36 -14.76
C ARG A 85 7.55 -3.86 -16.08
N ALA A 86 6.38 -3.22 -16.04
CA ALA A 86 5.70 -2.69 -17.21
C ALA A 86 6.28 -1.35 -17.71
N THR A 87 6.91 -0.55 -16.83
CA THR A 87 7.32 0.84 -17.15
C THR A 87 8.82 1.07 -17.08
N GLY A 88 9.58 0.22 -16.38
CA GLY A 88 11.01 0.39 -16.08
C GLY A 88 11.30 1.46 -15.02
N GLN A 89 10.28 2.05 -14.39
CA GLN A 89 10.46 3.16 -13.44
C GLN A 89 10.77 2.65 -12.03
N LYS A 90 12.03 2.71 -11.63
CA LYS A 90 12.55 2.18 -10.37
C LYS A 90 11.87 2.74 -9.11
N ARG A 91 11.34 3.97 -9.16
CA ARG A 91 10.63 4.59 -8.02
C ARG A 91 9.45 3.75 -7.50
N TYR A 92 8.78 3.00 -8.39
CA TYR A 92 7.69 2.10 -7.98
C TYR A 92 8.21 0.91 -7.21
N LEU A 93 9.32 0.33 -7.65
CA LEU A 93 9.99 -0.77 -6.95
C LEU A 93 10.49 -0.31 -5.57
N ASP A 94 11.11 0.88 -5.51
CA ASP A 94 11.63 1.46 -4.27
C ASP A 94 10.50 1.73 -3.26
N LEU A 95 9.34 2.22 -3.71
CA LEU A 95 8.18 2.42 -2.85
C LEU A 95 7.58 1.09 -2.35
N ALA A 96 7.49 0.07 -3.22
CA ALA A 96 7.05 -1.27 -2.82
C ALA A 96 7.95 -1.82 -1.69
N LYS A 97 9.26 -1.70 -1.87
CA LYS A 97 10.25 -2.10 -0.87
C LYS A 97 10.09 -1.30 0.43
N TYR A 98 9.90 0.01 0.33
CA TYR A 98 9.67 0.87 1.49
C TYR A 98 8.48 0.39 2.34
N PHE A 99 7.33 0.11 1.73
CA PHE A 99 6.15 -0.37 2.44
C PHE A 99 6.39 -1.70 3.18
N ILE A 100 7.13 -2.62 2.54
CA ILE A 100 7.51 -3.90 3.17
C ILE A 100 8.48 -3.68 4.32
N ASP A 101 9.55 -2.91 4.10
CA ASP A 101 10.61 -2.71 5.08
C ASP A 101 10.16 -1.89 6.31
N THR A 102 9.19 -1.00 6.15
CA THR A 102 8.68 -0.15 7.23
C THR A 102 7.61 -0.85 8.07
N ARG A 103 6.92 -1.84 7.50
CA ARG A 103 5.84 -2.55 8.19
C ARG A 103 6.35 -3.24 9.46
N GLY A 104 5.73 -2.90 10.60
CA GLY A 104 6.05 -3.47 11.90
C GLY A 104 7.34 -2.96 12.54
N VAL A 105 7.97 -1.93 11.98
CA VAL A 105 9.16 -1.32 12.57
C VAL A 105 8.78 -0.24 13.58
N GLY A 106 9.32 -0.33 14.81
CA GLY A 106 9.10 0.66 15.87
C GLY A 106 7.67 0.66 16.41
N GLU A 107 7.17 1.84 16.81
CA GLU A 107 5.77 2.00 17.24
C GLU A 107 4.84 1.76 16.04
N ASN A 108 3.83 0.91 16.22
CA ASN A 108 2.90 0.57 15.14
C ASN A 108 2.24 1.83 14.56
N TYR A 109 2.37 2.02 13.25
CA TYR A 109 1.88 3.21 12.56
C TYR A 109 0.37 3.42 12.75
N PHE A 110 -0.43 2.37 12.80
CA PHE A 110 -1.88 2.50 12.91
C PHE A 110 -2.33 3.04 14.28
N PHE A 111 -1.58 2.76 15.35
CA PHE A 111 -1.81 3.40 16.65
C PHE A 111 -1.39 4.87 16.67
N GLN A 112 -0.36 5.24 15.90
CA GLN A 112 0.00 6.65 15.72
C GLN A 112 -1.03 7.38 14.85
N GLU A 113 -1.54 6.73 13.82
CA GLU A 113 -2.56 7.26 12.92
C GLU A 113 -3.86 7.60 13.66
N GLU A 114 -4.30 6.74 14.58
CA GLU A 114 -5.50 6.94 15.40
C GLU A 114 -5.44 8.20 16.30
N LYS A 115 -4.23 8.66 16.64
CA LYS A 115 -4.02 9.89 17.44
C LYS A 115 -4.09 11.16 16.62
N LYS A 116 -4.15 11.08 15.28
CA LYS A 116 -4.16 12.25 14.40
C LYS A 116 -5.55 12.88 14.35
N GLU A 117 -5.61 14.21 14.34
CA GLU A 117 -6.85 15.01 14.33
C GLU A 117 -7.85 14.60 13.22
N LYS A 118 -7.32 14.29 12.04
CA LYS A 118 -8.16 13.93 10.86
C LYS A 118 -8.54 12.46 10.79
N TYR A 119 -8.05 11.63 11.71
CA TYR A 119 -8.43 10.22 11.74
C TYR A 119 -9.93 10.06 12.06
N GLN A 120 -10.58 9.17 11.35
CA GLN A 120 -11.94 8.74 11.66
C GLN A 120 -12.05 7.25 11.41
N GLN A 121 -12.51 6.53 12.42
CA GLN A 121 -12.82 5.11 12.28
C GLN A 121 -13.93 4.90 11.25
N ILE A 122 -13.74 3.95 10.35
CA ILE A 122 -14.68 3.62 9.27
C ILE A 122 -15.50 2.38 9.65
N PHE A 123 -14.85 1.36 10.20
CA PHE A 123 -15.47 0.09 10.55
C PHE A 123 -15.43 -0.16 12.06
N PRO A 124 -16.60 -0.35 12.74
CA PRO A 124 -16.65 -0.58 14.18
C PRO A 124 -15.83 -1.79 14.66
N GLU A 125 -15.69 -2.82 13.85
CA GLU A 125 -14.91 -4.02 14.15
C GLU A 125 -13.41 -3.77 14.38
N PHE A 126 -12.88 -2.66 13.87
CA PHE A 126 -11.49 -2.26 14.11
C PHE A 126 -11.26 -1.56 15.45
N ALA A 127 -12.30 -1.36 16.28
CA ALA A 127 -12.10 -0.84 17.63
C ALA A 127 -11.23 -1.76 18.51
N GLY A 128 -11.18 -3.07 18.21
CA GLY A 128 -10.32 -4.05 18.88
C GLY A 128 -9.10 -4.46 18.02
N TYR A 129 -8.63 -3.58 17.13
CA TYR A 129 -7.51 -3.90 16.25
C TYR A 129 -6.25 -4.33 17.01
N VAL A 130 -5.64 -5.40 16.52
CA VAL A 130 -4.33 -5.89 16.95
C VAL A 130 -3.36 -5.93 15.76
N PRO A 131 -2.07 -5.58 15.95
CA PRO A 131 -1.10 -5.48 14.85
C PRO A 131 -0.91 -6.77 14.04
N GLU A 132 -1.10 -7.93 14.65
CA GLU A 132 -1.04 -9.23 14.00
C GLU A 132 -2.04 -9.33 12.84
N TYR A 133 -3.21 -8.71 12.97
CA TYR A 133 -4.27 -8.75 11.95
C TYR A 133 -3.79 -8.27 10.58
N SER A 134 -2.89 -7.29 10.54
CA SER A 134 -2.29 -6.74 9.31
C SER A 134 -0.79 -7.03 9.17
N GLN A 135 -0.28 -8.09 9.83
CA GLN A 135 1.12 -8.50 9.80
C GLN A 135 2.10 -7.35 10.14
N SER A 136 1.71 -6.48 11.09
CA SER A 136 2.49 -5.30 11.50
C SER A 136 2.93 -5.33 12.97
N HIS A 137 2.90 -6.51 13.61
CA HIS A 137 3.33 -6.74 15.00
C HIS A 137 4.85 -6.78 15.15
N LEU A 138 5.55 -7.18 14.11
CA LEU A 138 7.03 -7.25 14.04
C LEU A 138 7.48 -6.84 12.64
N PRO A 139 8.74 -6.37 12.48
CA PRO A 139 9.35 -6.23 11.17
C PRO A 139 9.23 -7.52 10.36
N VAL A 140 8.93 -7.43 9.06
CA VAL A 140 8.65 -8.63 8.25
C VAL A 140 9.78 -9.66 8.26
N ARG A 141 11.05 -9.22 8.40
CA ARG A 141 12.21 -10.12 8.49
C ARG A 141 12.36 -10.84 9.82
N GLU A 142 11.62 -10.43 10.85
CA GLU A 142 11.63 -11.04 12.17
C GLU A 142 10.43 -11.98 12.38
N GLN A 143 9.42 -11.91 11.50
CA GLN A 143 8.25 -12.79 11.57
C GLN A 143 8.62 -14.21 11.19
N LYS A 144 8.31 -15.17 12.08
CA LYS A 144 8.63 -16.59 11.90
C LYS A 144 7.41 -17.47 11.63
N THR A 145 6.23 -16.93 11.85
CA THR A 145 4.94 -17.63 11.72
C THR A 145 3.99 -16.78 10.88
N ALA A 146 3.05 -17.43 10.20
CA ALA A 146 1.97 -16.75 9.50
C ALA A 146 0.92 -16.34 10.53
N GLU A 147 0.71 -15.03 10.67
CA GLU A 147 -0.19 -14.43 11.65
C GLU A 147 -1.31 -13.63 10.98
N GLY A 148 -2.42 -13.46 11.69
CA GLY A 148 -3.47 -12.52 11.36
C GLY A 148 -4.35 -12.92 10.19
N HIS A 149 -4.83 -11.91 9.45
CA HIS A 149 -5.80 -12.12 8.38
C HIS A 149 -5.15 -12.78 7.16
N ALA A 150 -5.64 -13.96 6.77
CA ALA A 150 -5.01 -14.81 5.75
C ALA A 150 -4.86 -14.12 4.39
N VAL A 151 -5.88 -13.38 3.92
CA VAL A 151 -5.81 -12.69 2.63
C VAL A 151 -4.74 -11.62 2.64
N ARG A 152 -4.65 -10.82 3.72
CA ARG A 152 -3.58 -9.81 3.88
C ARG A 152 -2.20 -10.46 3.87
N ALA A 153 -2.05 -11.59 4.57
CA ALA A 153 -0.79 -12.32 4.64
C ALA A 153 -0.33 -12.81 3.26
N VAL A 154 -1.21 -13.43 2.46
CA VAL A 154 -0.79 -13.95 1.14
C VAL A 154 -0.50 -12.83 0.13
N TYR A 155 -1.17 -11.68 0.20
CA TYR A 155 -0.80 -10.50 -0.59
C TYR A 155 0.58 -9.99 -0.21
N LEU A 156 0.85 -9.87 1.11
CA LEU A 156 2.15 -9.44 1.62
C LEU A 156 3.27 -10.40 1.17
N TYR A 157 3.06 -11.71 1.31
CA TYR A 157 4.06 -12.72 0.94
C TYR A 157 4.31 -12.74 -0.57
N SER A 158 3.29 -12.52 -1.39
CA SER A 158 3.45 -12.38 -2.83
C SER A 158 4.33 -11.17 -3.18
N ALA A 159 4.10 -10.04 -2.55
CA ALA A 159 4.93 -8.85 -2.72
C ALA A 159 6.38 -9.07 -2.25
N MET A 160 6.57 -9.76 -1.11
CA MET A 160 7.91 -10.11 -0.61
C MET A 160 8.65 -11.02 -1.57
N ALA A 161 7.98 -12.02 -2.15
CA ALA A 161 8.57 -12.92 -3.16
C ALA A 161 8.96 -12.16 -4.44
N ASP A 162 8.09 -11.28 -4.92
CA ASP A 162 8.38 -10.43 -6.08
C ASP A 162 9.57 -9.49 -5.83
N LEU A 163 9.65 -8.86 -4.65
CA LEU A 163 10.78 -8.00 -4.29
C LEU A 163 12.08 -8.79 -4.13
N ALA A 164 12.03 -9.99 -3.55
CA ALA A 164 13.21 -10.84 -3.43
C ALA A 164 13.76 -11.31 -4.80
N TYR A 165 12.91 -11.34 -5.82
CA TYR A 165 13.35 -11.64 -7.19
C TYR A 165 14.04 -10.42 -7.86
N GLU A 166 13.62 -9.20 -7.51
CA GLU A 166 14.14 -7.96 -8.12
C GLU A 166 15.42 -7.45 -7.45
N TYR A 167 15.70 -7.83 -6.20
CA TYR A 167 16.87 -7.41 -5.41
C TYR A 167 17.85 -8.55 -5.12
#